data_4b2f3c8a4d57e4075d8df9a3006e6951
#
_entry.id   4b2f3c8a4d57e4075d8df9a3006e6951
#
_cell.length_a   1.000
_cell.length_b   1.000
_cell.length_c   1.000
_cell.angle_alpha   90.00
_cell.angle_beta   90.00
_cell.angle_gamma   90.00
#
_symmetry.space_group_name_H-M   'P 1'
#
loop_
_entity.id
_entity.type
_entity.pdbx_description
1 polymer ?
#
loop_
_entity_poly.entity_id
_entity_poly.type
_entity_poly.pdbx_seq_one_letter_code
_entity_poly.pdbx_strand_id
1 'polypeptide(L)'
;MPDKIRRTHVLKSLDVKSNPDGSPVFFSIVFLKNNGERVFVPRAIACGLPYSLTAHRMRGVMPVDRSGEKNGHVYPVNIDHILEFNSMEVIL
;
A
#
# COMPACT_ATOMS: atom_id res chain seq x y z
N MET A 1 21.57 7.01 0.70
CA MET A 1 21.18 5.68 0.16
C MET A 1 19.75 5.40 0.55
N PRO A 2 18.92 4.93 -0.36
CA PRO A 2 17.58 4.53 0.04
C PRO A 2 17.65 3.31 0.95
N ASP A 3 16.87 3.34 2.00
CA ASP A 3 16.72 2.18 2.88
C ASP A 3 15.99 1.08 2.13
N LYS A 4 16.09 -0.13 2.65
CA LYS A 4 15.40 -1.30 2.12
C LYS A 4 14.45 -1.84 3.17
N ILE A 5 13.33 -2.38 2.71
CA ILE A 5 12.33 -3.00 3.58
C ILE A 5 11.97 -4.37 3.02
N ARG A 6 11.84 -5.37 3.88
CA ARG A 6 11.43 -6.69 3.44
C ARG A 6 9.94 -6.70 3.09
N ARG A 7 9.58 -7.43 2.04
CA ARG A 7 8.18 -7.56 1.63
C ARG A 7 7.28 -8.04 2.77
N THR A 8 7.78 -8.92 3.63
CA THR A 8 7.01 -9.39 4.79
C THR A 8 6.64 -8.26 5.73
N HIS A 9 7.53 -7.29 5.93
CA HIS A 9 7.24 -6.11 6.76
C HIS A 9 6.22 -5.20 6.09
N VAL A 10 6.30 -5.04 4.77
CA VAL A 10 5.32 -4.26 4.00
C VAL A 10 3.93 -4.87 4.17
N LEU A 11 3.82 -6.19 4.04
CA LEU A 11 2.54 -6.87 4.17
C LEU A 11 1.96 -6.72 5.59
N LYS A 12 2.80 -6.83 6.62
CA LYS A 12 2.37 -6.58 8.00
C LYS A 12 1.84 -5.16 8.17
N SER A 13 2.53 -4.18 7.58
CA SER A 13 2.11 -2.78 7.65
C SER A 13 0.77 -2.56 6.93
N LEU A 14 0.57 -3.20 5.79
CA LEU A 14 -0.67 -3.11 5.03
C LEU A 14 -1.83 -3.79 5.75
N ASP A 15 -1.57 -4.79 6.58
CA ASP A 15 -2.60 -5.48 7.34
C ASP A 15 -2.99 -4.72 8.62
N VAL A 16 -2.19 -3.76 9.06
CA VAL A 16 -2.51 -2.87 10.18
C VAL A 16 -3.28 -1.68 9.65
N LYS A 17 -4.56 -1.59 9.99
CA LYS A 17 -5.47 -0.58 9.44
C LYS A 17 -5.59 0.68 10.30
N SER A 18 -5.17 0.61 11.56
CA SER A 18 -5.19 1.76 12.46
C SER A 18 -4.10 1.63 13.50
N ASN A 19 -3.67 2.78 14.00
CA ASN A 19 -2.76 2.86 15.15
C ASN A 19 -3.51 2.46 16.44
N PRO A 20 -2.78 2.17 17.54
CA PRO A 20 -3.43 1.83 18.82
C PRO A 20 -4.40 2.88 19.34
N ASP A 21 -4.22 4.15 18.97
CA ASP A 21 -5.11 5.24 19.36
C ASP A 21 -6.34 5.40 18.44
N GLY A 22 -6.48 4.51 17.44
CA GLY A 22 -7.60 4.55 16.50
C GLY A 22 -7.37 5.40 15.27
N SER A 23 -6.26 6.13 15.19
CA SER A 23 -5.96 6.94 14.00
C SER A 23 -5.53 6.07 12.82
N PRO A 24 -5.77 6.50 11.57
CA PRO A 24 -5.35 5.72 10.41
C PRO A 24 -3.83 5.68 10.26
N VAL A 25 -3.32 4.59 9.69
CA VAL A 25 -1.90 4.45 9.35
C VAL A 25 -1.71 4.92 7.91
N PHE A 26 -0.94 5.99 7.74
CA PHE A 26 -0.62 6.53 6.42
C PHE A 26 0.72 6.00 5.94
N PHE A 27 0.83 5.78 4.63
CA PHE A 27 2.08 5.35 3.99
C PHE A 27 2.16 5.90 2.57
N SER A 28 3.36 5.91 2.01
CA SER A 28 3.56 6.13 0.58
C SER A 28 3.92 4.79 -0.07
N ILE A 29 3.59 4.63 -1.35
CA ILE A 29 3.80 3.38 -2.04
C ILE A 29 4.05 3.62 -3.54
N VAL A 30 4.94 2.81 -4.11
CA VAL A 30 5.14 2.73 -5.57
C VAL A 30 4.91 1.29 -5.97
N PHE A 31 4.07 1.09 -6.96
CA PHE A 31 3.75 -0.26 -7.44
C PHE A 31 3.50 -0.26 -8.95
N LEU A 32 3.51 -1.45 -9.53
CA LEU A 32 3.16 -1.64 -10.94
C LEU A 32 1.72 -2.14 -11.05
N LYS A 33 0.98 -1.55 -11.98
CA LYS A 33 -0.32 -2.07 -12.40
C LYS A 33 -0.13 -3.32 -13.28
N ASN A 34 -1.22 -4.05 -13.51
CA ASN A 34 -1.19 -5.24 -14.35
C ASN A 34 -0.72 -4.95 -15.79
N ASN A 35 -0.92 -3.72 -16.27
CA ASN A 35 -0.46 -3.30 -17.59
C ASN A 35 1.01 -2.82 -17.61
N GLY A 36 1.73 -2.93 -16.48
CA GLY A 36 3.10 -2.50 -16.36
C GLY A 36 3.29 -1.02 -16.02
N GLU A 37 2.22 -0.26 -15.89
CA GLU A 37 2.31 1.16 -15.55
C GLU A 37 2.74 1.34 -14.09
N ARG A 38 3.77 2.17 -13.88
CA ARG A 38 4.26 2.50 -12.53
C ARG A 38 3.41 3.60 -11.92
N VAL A 39 2.91 3.35 -10.71
CA VAL A 39 2.06 4.31 -9.98
C VAL A 39 2.73 4.67 -8.67
N PHE A 40 2.82 5.97 -8.39
CA PHE A 40 3.27 6.51 -7.11
C PHE A 40 2.09 7.13 -6.38
N VAL A 41 1.83 6.65 -5.15
CA VAL A 41 0.81 7.22 -4.27
C VAL A 41 1.53 7.82 -3.07
N PRO A 42 1.61 9.16 -2.97
CA PRO A 42 2.41 9.80 -1.92
C PRO A 42 1.81 9.66 -0.53
N ARG A 43 0.51 9.43 -0.44
CA ARG A 43 -0.16 9.24 0.84
C ARG A 43 -1.37 8.34 0.65
N ALA A 44 -1.41 7.26 1.39
CA ALA A 44 -2.46 6.25 1.26
C ALA A 44 -2.76 5.58 2.59
N ILE A 45 -3.89 4.90 2.63
CA ILE A 45 -4.26 4.01 3.75
C ILE A 45 -4.57 2.63 3.19
N ALA A 46 -4.39 1.60 4.02
CA ALA A 46 -4.80 0.26 3.68
C ALA A 46 -6.33 0.15 3.80
N CYS A 47 -6.96 -0.54 2.85
CA CYS A 47 -8.39 -0.78 2.91
C CYS A 47 -8.73 -2.16 2.36
N GLY A 48 -9.95 -2.62 2.65
CA GLY A 48 -10.42 -3.90 2.16
C GLY A 48 -10.78 -3.86 0.69
N LEU A 49 -10.73 -5.01 0.05
CA LEU A 49 -11.24 -5.21 -1.29
C LEU A 49 -12.51 -6.06 -1.21
N PRO A 50 -13.41 -5.97 -2.22
CA PRO A 50 -14.66 -6.71 -2.19
C PRO A 50 -14.52 -8.21 -2.45
N TYR A 51 -13.30 -8.73 -2.53
CA TYR A 51 -13.03 -10.15 -2.75
C TYR A 51 -11.88 -10.60 -1.85
N SER A 52 -11.61 -11.92 -1.81
CA SER A 52 -10.57 -12.47 -0.95
C SER A 52 -9.18 -11.97 -1.35
N LEU A 53 -8.55 -11.21 -0.47
CA LEU A 53 -7.21 -10.68 -0.70
C LEU A 53 -6.16 -11.79 -0.74
N THR A 54 -6.29 -12.76 0.16
CA THR A 54 -5.34 -13.87 0.26
C THR A 54 -5.34 -14.71 -1.02
N ALA A 55 -6.53 -15.05 -1.53
CA ALA A 55 -6.64 -15.88 -2.73
C ALA A 55 -6.06 -15.20 -3.97
N HIS A 56 -6.10 -13.87 -4.02
CA HIS A 56 -5.64 -13.12 -5.18
C HIS A 56 -4.29 -12.44 -4.97
N ARG A 57 -3.65 -12.63 -3.81
CA ARG A 57 -2.38 -11.98 -3.46
C ARG A 57 -2.44 -10.47 -3.66
N MET A 58 -3.56 -9.86 -3.27
CA MET A 58 -3.81 -8.44 -3.48
C MET A 58 -4.01 -7.73 -2.16
N ARG A 59 -3.73 -6.43 -2.15
CA ARG A 59 -4.04 -5.55 -1.02
C ARG A 59 -4.71 -4.29 -1.56
N GLY A 60 -5.68 -3.77 -0.82
CA GLY A 60 -6.36 -2.53 -1.18
C GLY A 60 -5.56 -1.33 -0.70
N VAL A 61 -5.32 -0.39 -1.60
CA VAL A 61 -4.63 0.87 -1.30
C VAL A 61 -5.55 2.01 -1.70
N MET A 62 -5.91 2.85 -0.72
CA MET A 62 -6.77 4.01 -0.95
C MET A 62 -5.94 5.28 -0.85
N PRO A 63 -5.79 6.03 -1.98
CA PRO A 63 -5.14 7.34 -1.92
C PRO A 63 -5.92 8.31 -1.05
N VAL A 64 -5.21 9.11 -0.29
CA VAL A 64 -5.82 10.15 0.55
C VAL A 64 -5.07 11.47 0.34
N ASP A 65 -5.74 12.58 0.64
CA ASP A 65 -5.13 13.89 0.58
C ASP A 65 -4.45 14.24 1.92
N ARG A 66 -3.98 15.48 2.05
CA ARG A 66 -3.27 15.93 3.25
C ARG A 66 -4.14 15.92 4.51
N SER A 67 -5.44 16.04 4.35
CA SER A 67 -6.36 16.01 5.48
C SER A 67 -6.78 14.59 5.86
N GLY A 68 -6.35 13.58 5.09
CA GLY A 68 -6.74 12.20 5.28
C GLY A 68 -8.04 11.82 4.58
N GLU A 69 -8.58 12.71 3.77
CA GLU A 69 -9.78 12.45 2.98
C GLU A 69 -9.44 11.54 1.80
N LYS A 70 -10.33 10.62 1.48
CA LYS A 70 -10.16 9.71 0.35
C LYS A 70 -10.11 10.50 -0.95
N ASN A 71 -9.14 10.19 -1.80
CA ASN A 71 -8.89 10.92 -3.03
C ASN A 71 -8.71 9.94 -4.19
N GLY A 72 -9.82 9.55 -4.81
CA GLY A 72 -9.80 8.67 -5.96
C GLY A 72 -10.38 7.29 -5.66
N HIS A 73 -9.87 6.28 -6.34
CA HIS A 73 -10.35 4.92 -6.25
C HIS A 73 -9.38 4.03 -5.50
N VAL A 74 -9.91 2.96 -4.88
CA VAL A 74 -9.08 1.92 -4.30
C VAL A 74 -8.28 1.24 -5.41
N TYR A 75 -6.97 1.15 -5.22
CA TYR A 75 -6.11 0.37 -6.10
C TYR A 75 -5.98 -1.06 -5.55
N PRO A 76 -6.36 -2.08 -6.33
CA PRO A 76 -6.00 -3.46 -5.98
C PRO A 76 -4.53 -3.67 -6.38
N VAL A 77 -3.66 -3.76 -5.37
CA VAL A 77 -2.21 -3.86 -5.59
C VAL A 77 -1.76 -5.29 -5.38
N ASN A 78 -1.11 -5.87 -6.41
CA ASN A 78 -0.51 -7.18 -6.29
C ASN A 78 0.74 -7.07 -5.42
N ILE A 79 0.84 -7.91 -4.38
CA ILE A 79 1.95 -7.86 -3.43
C ILE A 79 3.30 -8.09 -4.07
N ASP A 80 3.34 -8.80 -5.20
CA ASP A 80 4.59 -9.05 -5.94
C ASP A 80 5.02 -7.84 -6.80
N HIS A 81 4.15 -6.85 -6.96
CA HIS A 81 4.40 -5.67 -7.80
C HIS A 81 4.69 -4.41 -7.00
N ILE A 82 4.85 -4.50 -5.69
CA ILE A 82 5.20 -3.37 -4.84
C ILE A 82 6.70 -3.12 -4.97
N LEU A 83 7.07 -1.93 -5.43
CA LEU A 83 8.47 -1.56 -5.69
C LEU A 83 9.08 -0.79 -4.53
N GLU A 84 8.33 0.15 -3.95
CA GLU A 84 8.79 0.97 -2.83
C GLU A 84 7.66 1.15 -1.82
N PHE A 85 8.03 1.27 -0.56
CA PHE A 85 7.10 1.50 0.54
C PHE A 85 7.73 2.46 1.53
N ASN A 86 7.07 3.60 1.81
CA ASN A 86 7.60 4.67 2.66
C ASN A 86 8.99 5.10 2.23
N SER A 87 9.19 5.24 0.90
CA SER A 87 10.45 5.63 0.28
C SER A 87 11.59 4.61 0.45
N MET A 88 11.25 3.39 0.86
CA MET A 88 12.21 2.29 0.99
C MET A 88 12.01 1.30 -0.15
N GLU A 89 13.12 0.79 -0.70
CA GLU A 89 13.07 -0.25 -1.73
C GLU A 89 12.57 -1.56 -1.11
N VAL A 90 11.56 -2.18 -1.75
CA VAL A 90 11.01 -3.44 -1.28
C VAL A 90 11.86 -4.60 -1.79
N ILE A 91 12.34 -5.44 -0.86
CA ILE A 91 13.11 -6.64 -1.16
C ILE A 91 12.40 -7.88 -0.63
N LEU A 92 12.78 -9.03 -1.14
CA LEU A 92 12.21 -10.32 -0.71
C LEU A 92 12.69 -10.75 0.67
#